data_5ec8a4bbbd70554afb2ae02ecb1348c3
#
_entry.id   5ec8a4bbbd70554afb2ae02ecb1348c3
#
_cell.length_a   1.000
_cell.length_b   1.000
_cell.length_c   1.000
_cell.angle_alpha   90.00
_cell.angle_beta   90.00
_cell.angle_gamma   90.00
#
_symmetry.space_group_name_H-M   'P 1'
#
loop_
_entity.id
_entity.type
_entity.pdbx_description
1 polymer ?
#
loop_
_entity_poly.entity_id
_entity_poly.type
_entity_poly.pdbx_seq_one_letter_code
_entity_poly.pdbx_strand_id
1 'polypeptide(L)'
;MEHFDVAIIGLGPAGSALARKLAGKMQVIALDKKHQHGTEGFSKPCGGLLAPDAQRSFIRDGLTLPVDVIANPQIFSVKTVDVAALLTRNYQRSYININRHAFDLWMKSLIPASVEVYHDSLCRKIWREDDKWHVIFRADGWEQHISARYLVGADGANSMVRR
;
A
#
# COMPACT_ATOMS: atom_id res chain seq x y z
N MET A 1 18.93 13.40 -14.66
CA MET A 1 17.51 13.11 -14.34
C MET A 1 17.20 11.72 -14.86
N GLU A 2 16.84 10.82 -13.99
CA GLU A 2 16.50 9.45 -14.36
C GLU A 2 15.08 9.37 -14.93
N HIS A 3 14.86 8.36 -15.78
CA HIS A 3 13.59 8.16 -16.45
C HIS A 3 13.05 6.76 -16.18
N PHE A 4 11.76 6.68 -15.81
CA PHE A 4 11.06 5.45 -15.51
C PHE A 4 9.81 5.28 -16.39
N ASP A 5 9.36 4.06 -16.56
CA ASP A 5 8.05 3.83 -17.16
C ASP A 5 6.94 4.23 -16.20
N VAL A 6 7.08 3.87 -14.92
CA VAL A 6 6.06 4.10 -13.90
C VAL A 6 6.67 4.64 -12.61
N ALA A 7 6.13 5.75 -12.10
CA ALA A 7 6.37 6.23 -10.76
C ALA A 7 5.14 5.95 -9.87
N ILE A 8 5.35 5.24 -8.76
CA ILE A 8 4.31 4.91 -7.78
C ILE A 8 4.54 5.73 -6.51
N ILE A 9 3.54 6.53 -6.12
CA ILE A 9 3.60 7.33 -4.89
C ILE A 9 2.78 6.65 -3.80
N GLY A 10 3.46 6.12 -2.79
CA GLY A 10 2.89 5.36 -1.67
C GLY A 10 3.00 3.85 -1.84
N LEU A 11 3.59 3.19 -0.83
CA LEU A 11 3.75 1.73 -0.76
C LEU A 11 2.90 1.11 0.36
N GLY A 12 1.65 1.55 0.45
CA GLY A 12 0.63 0.75 1.13
C GLY A 12 0.29 -0.51 0.33
N PRO A 13 -0.71 -1.31 0.74
CA PRO A 13 -1.05 -2.57 0.05
C PRO A 13 -1.28 -2.43 -1.45
N ALA A 14 -1.92 -1.34 -1.89
CA ALA A 14 -2.18 -1.10 -3.31
C ALA A 14 -0.90 -0.82 -4.10
N GLY A 15 -0.05 0.10 -3.61
CA GLY A 15 1.21 0.44 -4.28
C GLY A 15 2.20 -0.71 -4.29
N SER A 16 2.32 -1.44 -3.17
CA SER A 16 3.18 -2.62 -3.07
C SER A 16 2.74 -3.75 -4.02
N ALA A 17 1.41 -4.00 -4.10
CA ALA A 17 0.88 -5.00 -5.03
C ALA A 17 1.14 -4.61 -6.50
N LEU A 18 0.97 -3.33 -6.85
CA LEU A 18 1.24 -2.84 -8.20
C LEU A 18 2.72 -2.92 -8.54
N ALA A 19 3.60 -2.44 -7.66
CA ALA A 19 5.05 -2.49 -7.84
C ALA A 19 5.51 -3.93 -8.11
N ARG A 20 5.05 -4.90 -7.31
CA ARG A 20 5.33 -6.32 -7.51
C ARG A 20 4.85 -6.84 -8.87
N LYS A 21 3.65 -6.46 -9.32
CA LYS A 21 3.08 -6.94 -10.60
C LYS A 21 3.74 -6.34 -11.84
N LEU A 22 4.32 -5.16 -11.71
CA LEU A 22 5.03 -4.48 -12.80
C LEU A 22 6.52 -4.85 -12.86
N ALA A 23 7.07 -5.39 -11.77
CA ALA A 23 8.46 -5.81 -11.68
C ALA A 23 8.86 -6.74 -12.86
N GLY A 24 10.01 -6.45 -13.48
CA GLY A 24 10.51 -7.19 -14.63
C GLY A 24 9.77 -6.96 -15.96
N LYS A 25 8.71 -6.14 -15.96
CA LYS A 25 7.94 -5.78 -17.17
C LYS A 25 8.15 -4.33 -17.56
N MET A 26 8.38 -3.47 -16.59
CA MET A 26 8.55 -2.03 -16.75
C MET A 26 9.65 -1.55 -15.81
N GLN A 27 10.26 -0.41 -16.12
CA GLN A 27 11.15 0.29 -15.20
C GLN A 27 10.29 1.07 -14.19
N VAL A 28 10.29 0.62 -12.95
CA VAL A 28 9.42 1.14 -11.90
C VAL A 28 10.23 1.77 -10.79
N ILE A 29 9.85 2.98 -10.39
CA ILE A 29 10.26 3.62 -9.14
C ILE A 29 9.07 3.75 -8.21
N ALA A 30 9.27 3.49 -6.94
CA ALA A 30 8.24 3.58 -5.92
C ALA A 30 8.72 4.35 -4.69
N LEU A 31 7.96 5.34 -4.27
CA LEU A 31 8.28 6.24 -3.18
C LEU A 31 7.31 6.01 -2.01
N ASP A 32 7.85 5.84 -0.80
CA ASP A 32 7.02 5.78 0.41
C ASP A 32 7.54 6.74 1.48
N LYS A 33 6.66 7.60 1.97
CA LYS A 33 6.98 8.56 3.04
C LYS A 33 7.17 7.93 4.41
N LYS A 34 6.80 6.66 4.56
CA LYS A 34 6.87 5.96 5.84
C LYS A 34 8.21 5.29 6.03
N HIS A 35 8.66 5.33 7.28
CA HIS A 35 9.80 4.54 7.70
C HIS A 35 9.54 3.05 7.50
N GLN A 36 10.55 2.32 7.09
CA GLN A 36 10.48 0.88 6.97
C GLN A 36 10.41 0.22 8.35
N HIS A 37 11.05 0.86 9.34
CA HIS A 37 11.11 0.43 10.72
C HIS A 37 10.50 1.51 11.62
N GLY A 38 9.67 1.11 12.59
CA GLY A 38 9.09 2.04 13.56
C GLY A 38 7.63 1.77 13.90
N THR A 39 7.09 2.59 14.77
CA THR A 39 5.72 2.45 15.30
C THR A 39 4.67 3.19 14.47
N GLU A 40 5.05 3.92 13.45
CA GLU A 40 4.15 4.77 12.65
C GLU A 40 3.01 4.01 11.96
N GLY A 41 3.21 2.72 11.70
CA GLY A 41 2.19 1.85 11.13
C GLY A 41 1.04 1.54 12.07
N PHE A 42 1.25 1.61 13.38
CA PHE A 42 0.23 1.30 14.39
C PHE A 42 -0.86 2.38 14.51
N SER A 43 -0.62 3.59 14.04
CA SER A 43 -1.58 4.69 14.07
C SER A 43 -2.58 4.67 12.91
N LYS A 44 -2.54 3.69 12.00
CA LYS A 44 -3.51 3.60 10.91
C LYS A 44 -4.91 3.26 11.44
N PRO A 45 -5.94 4.06 11.13
CA PRO A 45 -7.32 3.74 11.49
C PRO A 45 -7.83 2.59 10.60
N CYS A 46 -7.48 1.37 10.94
CA CYS A 46 -7.86 0.16 10.21
C CYS A 46 -8.18 -0.96 11.18
N GLY A 47 -9.34 -1.60 11.02
CA GLY A 47 -9.76 -2.72 11.85
C GLY A 47 -8.99 -4.02 11.62
N GLY A 48 -8.08 -4.05 10.64
CA GLY A 48 -7.25 -5.24 10.39
C GLY A 48 -8.01 -6.46 9.87
N LEU A 49 -9.15 -6.25 9.20
CA LEU A 49 -9.98 -7.34 8.68
C LEU A 49 -9.75 -7.54 7.18
N LEU A 50 -9.24 -8.70 6.82
CA LEU A 50 -9.03 -9.11 5.45
C LEU A 50 -10.28 -9.83 4.92
N ALA A 51 -11.01 -9.18 4.02
CA ALA A 51 -12.24 -9.72 3.45
C ALA A 51 -11.98 -10.91 2.50
N PRO A 52 -12.98 -11.78 2.29
CA PRO A 52 -12.86 -12.96 1.41
C PRO A 52 -12.40 -12.61 -0.02
N ASP A 53 -12.82 -11.47 -0.56
CA ASP A 53 -12.38 -11.03 -1.91
C ASP A 53 -10.90 -10.75 -1.98
N ALA A 54 -10.35 -10.10 -0.95
CA ALA A 54 -8.91 -9.86 -0.83
C ALA A 54 -8.14 -11.18 -0.64
N GLN A 55 -8.68 -12.11 0.16
CA GLN A 55 -8.10 -13.46 0.33
C GLN A 55 -8.01 -14.18 -1.02
N ARG A 56 -9.06 -14.16 -1.83
CA ARG A 56 -9.06 -14.73 -3.18
C ARG A 56 -8.00 -14.10 -4.11
N SER A 57 -7.76 -12.81 -3.95
CA SER A 57 -6.69 -12.13 -4.72
C SER A 57 -5.31 -12.69 -4.38
N PHE A 58 -5.02 -12.94 -3.09
CA PHE A 58 -3.76 -13.55 -2.68
C PHE A 58 -3.62 -14.99 -3.18
N ILE A 59 -4.69 -15.78 -3.12
CA ILE A 59 -4.69 -17.16 -3.66
C ILE A 59 -4.33 -17.14 -5.15
N ARG A 60 -4.95 -16.27 -5.96
CA ARG A 60 -4.63 -16.12 -7.38
C ARG A 60 -3.20 -15.71 -7.64
N ASP A 61 -2.63 -14.93 -6.73
CA ASP A 61 -1.25 -14.46 -6.83
C ASP A 61 -0.24 -15.48 -6.23
N GLY A 62 -0.69 -16.65 -5.75
CA GLY A 62 0.14 -17.67 -5.12
C GLY A 62 0.73 -17.24 -3.78
N LEU A 63 0.09 -16.31 -3.09
CA LEU A 63 0.57 -15.75 -1.83
C LEU A 63 -0.11 -16.41 -0.63
N THR A 64 0.70 -16.69 0.39
CA THR A 64 0.23 -17.18 1.70
C THR A 64 0.58 -16.15 2.77
N LEU A 65 -0.39 -15.81 3.63
CA LEU A 65 -0.16 -14.91 4.75
C LEU A 65 0.81 -15.52 5.75
N PRO A 66 1.89 -14.83 6.12
CA PRO A 66 2.77 -15.27 7.21
C PRO A 66 2.04 -15.26 8.55
N VAL A 67 2.48 -16.14 9.46
CA VAL A 67 1.86 -16.29 10.79
C VAL A 67 1.95 -15.00 11.61
N ASP A 68 3.04 -14.27 11.52
CA ASP A 68 3.27 -13.00 12.20
C ASP A 68 2.38 -11.83 11.70
N VAL A 69 1.77 -11.99 10.53
CA VAL A 69 0.76 -11.07 10.01
C VAL A 69 -0.62 -11.33 10.61
N ILE A 70 -0.87 -12.54 11.08
CA ILE A 70 -2.17 -12.93 11.63
C ILE A 70 -2.30 -12.43 13.06
N ALA A 71 -3.37 -11.70 13.36
CA ALA A 71 -3.69 -11.23 14.72
C ALA A 71 -4.66 -12.17 15.42
N ASN A 72 -4.47 -12.37 16.72
CA ASN A 72 -5.37 -13.17 17.55
C ASN A 72 -6.18 -12.26 18.50
N PRO A 73 -7.43 -12.64 18.82
CA PRO A 73 -8.21 -13.78 18.30
C PRO A 73 -8.73 -13.56 16.88
N GLN A 74 -9.06 -14.61 16.17
CA GLN A 74 -9.76 -14.54 14.89
C GLN A 74 -11.25 -14.20 15.10
N ILE A 75 -11.87 -13.61 14.08
CA ILE A 75 -13.25 -13.13 14.14
C ILE A 75 -14.16 -14.07 13.36
N PHE A 76 -15.14 -14.66 14.05
CA PHE A 76 -16.08 -15.62 13.47
C PHE A 76 -17.44 -15.01 13.15
N SER A 77 -17.81 -13.92 13.82
CA SER A 77 -19.09 -13.27 13.60
C SER A 77 -18.99 -11.75 13.75
N VAL A 78 -19.91 -11.06 13.10
CA VAL A 78 -20.12 -9.62 13.22
C VAL A 78 -21.51 -9.38 13.77
N LYS A 79 -21.62 -8.63 14.86
CA LYS A 79 -22.88 -8.14 15.40
C LYS A 79 -23.14 -6.72 14.88
N THR A 80 -24.24 -6.57 14.19
CA THR A 80 -24.73 -5.25 13.74
C THR A 80 -25.89 -4.82 14.61
N VAL A 81 -25.83 -3.61 15.15
CA VAL A 81 -26.90 -3.00 15.95
C VAL A 81 -27.39 -1.78 15.19
N ASP A 82 -28.68 -1.82 14.80
CA ASP A 82 -29.38 -0.66 14.29
C ASP A 82 -30.12 -0.01 15.47
N VAL A 83 -29.58 1.12 15.94
CA VAL A 83 -30.10 1.80 17.12
C VAL A 83 -31.46 2.46 16.85
N ALA A 84 -31.70 2.92 15.63
CA ALA A 84 -32.95 3.57 15.26
C ALA A 84 -34.12 2.56 15.13
N ALA A 85 -33.82 1.41 14.54
CA ALA A 85 -34.80 0.33 14.35
C ALA A 85 -34.86 -0.64 15.55
N LEU A 86 -34.01 -0.48 16.57
CA LEU A 86 -33.87 -1.38 17.73
C LEU A 86 -33.60 -2.85 17.31
N LEU A 87 -32.89 -3.04 16.21
CA LEU A 87 -32.62 -4.36 15.67
C LEU A 87 -31.16 -4.77 15.92
N THR A 88 -31.00 -6.04 16.29
CA THR A 88 -29.67 -6.67 16.37
C THR A 88 -29.63 -7.85 15.42
N ARG A 89 -28.57 -7.92 14.61
CA ARG A 89 -28.32 -9.02 13.69
C ARG A 89 -26.90 -9.53 13.86
N ASN A 90 -26.74 -10.84 13.81
CA ASN A 90 -25.44 -11.50 13.83
C ASN A 90 -25.19 -12.15 12.46
N TYR A 91 -24.00 -11.93 11.92
CA TYR A 91 -23.58 -12.51 10.64
C TYR A 91 -22.32 -13.31 10.83
N GLN A 92 -22.30 -14.51 10.26
CA GLN A 92 -21.03 -15.21 10.07
C GLN A 92 -20.22 -14.51 8.99
N ARG A 93 -18.94 -14.27 9.26
CA ARG A 93 -18.01 -13.65 8.32
C ARG A 93 -16.67 -14.37 8.33
N SER A 94 -16.19 -14.69 7.13
CA SER A 94 -14.88 -15.33 6.93
C SER A 94 -13.79 -14.29 6.76
N TYR A 95 -13.72 -13.32 7.66
CA TYR A 95 -12.62 -12.36 7.72
C TYR A 95 -11.42 -13.00 8.41
N ILE A 96 -10.20 -12.67 7.92
CA ILE A 96 -8.98 -12.95 8.66
C ILE A 96 -8.59 -11.68 9.40
N ASN A 97 -8.42 -11.79 10.73
CA ASN A 97 -7.92 -10.70 11.54
C ASN A 97 -6.40 -10.62 11.41
N ILE A 98 -5.90 -9.45 11.03
CA ILE A 98 -4.48 -9.23 10.74
C ILE A 98 -3.92 -8.03 11.51
N ASN A 99 -2.65 -8.13 11.86
CA ASN A 99 -1.85 -6.97 12.26
C ASN A 99 -1.58 -6.12 11.01
N ARG A 100 -2.23 -4.97 10.92
CA ARG A 100 -2.16 -4.12 9.73
C ARG A 100 -0.75 -3.61 9.46
N HIS A 101 0.04 -3.35 10.47
CA HIS A 101 1.42 -2.90 10.29
C HIS A 101 2.31 -4.02 9.72
N ALA A 102 2.27 -5.20 10.34
CA ALA A 102 2.98 -6.37 9.84
C ALA A 102 2.56 -6.73 8.40
N PHE A 103 1.27 -6.61 8.10
CA PHE A 103 0.74 -6.83 6.75
C PHE A 103 1.33 -5.84 5.73
N ASP A 104 1.41 -4.55 6.07
CA ASP A 104 1.99 -3.55 5.16
C ASP A 104 3.48 -3.82 4.93
N LEU A 105 4.24 -4.19 5.96
CA LEU A 105 5.65 -4.56 5.84
C LEU A 105 5.84 -5.82 4.99
N TRP A 106 5.01 -6.83 5.22
CA TRP A 106 5.03 -8.04 4.40
C TRP A 106 4.73 -7.74 2.93
N MET A 107 3.71 -6.93 2.62
CA MET A 107 3.42 -6.54 1.24
C MET A 107 4.60 -5.82 0.56
N LYS A 108 5.33 -4.98 1.30
CA LYS A 108 6.54 -4.32 0.82
C LYS A 108 7.68 -5.32 0.57
N SER A 109 7.87 -6.29 1.45
CA SER A 109 8.92 -7.30 1.31
C SER A 109 8.75 -8.20 0.07
N LEU A 110 7.55 -8.25 -0.50
CA LEU A 110 7.26 -8.97 -1.73
C LEU A 110 7.64 -8.20 -3.01
N ILE A 111 8.09 -6.96 -2.90
CA ILE A 111 8.52 -6.17 -4.05
C ILE A 111 9.90 -6.66 -4.49
N PRO A 112 10.07 -7.13 -5.75
CA PRO A 112 11.35 -7.59 -6.23
C PRO A 112 12.40 -6.47 -6.31
N ALA A 113 13.67 -6.81 -6.18
CA ALA A 113 14.80 -5.87 -6.26
C ALA A 113 14.94 -5.15 -7.62
N SER A 114 14.24 -5.61 -8.65
CA SER A 114 14.17 -4.92 -9.95
C SER A 114 13.31 -3.65 -9.93
N VAL A 115 12.58 -3.41 -8.85
CA VAL A 115 11.86 -2.14 -8.60
C VAL A 115 12.73 -1.25 -7.74
N GLU A 116 12.94 -0.03 -8.18
CA GLU A 116 13.66 0.96 -7.39
C GLU A 116 12.74 1.53 -6.30
N VAL A 117 13.08 1.29 -5.04
CA VAL A 117 12.23 1.65 -3.91
C VAL A 117 12.95 2.64 -2.99
N TYR A 118 12.31 3.78 -2.74
CA TYR A 118 12.75 4.76 -1.75
C TYR A 118 11.77 4.79 -0.57
N HIS A 119 12.25 4.39 0.59
CA HIS A 119 11.58 4.59 1.87
C HIS A 119 11.95 5.97 2.45
N ASP A 120 11.20 6.42 3.45
CA ASP A 120 11.42 7.74 4.08
C ASP A 120 11.43 8.91 3.10
N SER A 121 10.75 8.73 1.98
CA SER A 121 10.84 9.61 0.83
C SER A 121 9.57 10.39 0.64
N LEU A 122 9.66 11.69 0.91
CA LEU A 122 8.53 12.59 0.78
C LEU A 122 8.49 13.23 -0.61
N CYS A 123 7.46 12.87 -1.37
CA CYS A 123 7.15 13.58 -2.61
C CYS A 123 6.81 15.05 -2.32
N ARG A 124 7.49 15.98 -3.01
CA ARG A 124 7.39 17.42 -2.79
C ARG A 124 6.61 18.13 -3.89
N LYS A 125 6.87 17.75 -5.13
CA LYS A 125 6.28 18.40 -6.30
C LYS A 125 6.03 17.38 -7.41
N ILE A 126 4.90 17.54 -8.09
CA ILE A 126 4.50 16.74 -9.25
C ILE A 126 3.97 17.70 -10.30
N TRP A 127 4.41 17.52 -11.55
CA TRP A 127 3.84 18.22 -12.69
C TRP A 127 3.98 17.39 -13.97
N ARG A 128 3.26 17.75 -14.99
CA ARG A 128 3.34 17.13 -16.31
C ARG A 128 3.94 18.12 -17.31
N GLU A 129 4.94 17.66 -18.05
CA GLU A 129 5.62 18.43 -19.07
C GLU A 129 6.14 17.46 -20.14
N ASP A 130 6.06 17.85 -21.43
CA ASP A 130 6.49 17.03 -22.56
C ASP A 130 6.00 15.57 -22.52
N ASP A 131 4.70 15.38 -22.21
CA ASP A 131 4.03 14.09 -22.06
C ASP A 131 4.61 13.17 -21.00
N LYS A 132 5.45 13.68 -20.10
CA LYS A 132 6.01 12.98 -18.95
C LYS A 132 5.56 13.58 -17.65
N TRP A 133 5.49 12.75 -16.64
CA TRP A 133 5.34 13.16 -15.26
C TRP A 133 6.70 13.44 -14.65
N HIS A 134 6.86 14.58 -14.04
CA HIS A 134 8.04 14.94 -13.26
C HIS A 134 7.71 14.88 -11.79
N VAL A 135 8.61 14.28 -11.02
CA VAL A 135 8.45 14.12 -9.58
C VAL A 135 9.72 14.57 -8.88
N ILE A 136 9.57 15.51 -7.94
CA ILE A 136 10.62 15.89 -7.01
C ILE A 136 10.27 15.28 -5.66
N PHE A 137 11.21 14.55 -5.08
CA PHE A 137 11.09 13.97 -3.76
C PHE A 137 12.38 14.13 -2.95
N ARG A 138 12.27 14.00 -1.64
CA ARG A 138 13.42 14.04 -0.74
C ARG A 138 13.69 12.63 -0.22
N ALA A 139 14.91 12.15 -0.42
CA ALA A 139 15.42 10.89 0.09
C ALA A 139 16.82 11.12 0.69
N ASP A 140 17.12 10.53 1.83
CA ASP A 140 18.42 10.60 2.51
C ASP A 140 18.95 12.04 2.69
N GLY A 141 18.04 12.98 2.91
CA GLY A 141 18.37 14.40 3.08
C GLY A 141 18.54 15.20 1.79
N TRP A 142 18.58 14.55 0.64
CA TRP A 142 18.79 15.18 -0.67
C TRP A 142 17.51 15.20 -1.51
N GLU A 143 17.40 16.24 -2.33
CA GLU A 143 16.32 16.34 -3.31
C GLU A 143 16.70 15.57 -4.58
N GLN A 144 15.78 14.71 -5.01
CA GLN A 144 15.87 13.92 -6.22
C GLN A 144 14.81 14.38 -7.22
N HIS A 145 15.17 14.38 -8.50
CA HIS A 145 14.25 14.70 -9.59
C HIS A 145 14.26 13.57 -10.62
N ILE A 146 13.09 12.99 -10.83
CA ILE A 146 12.88 11.92 -11.82
C ILE A 146 11.78 12.30 -12.81
N SER A 147 11.73 11.61 -13.92
CA SER A 147 10.60 11.64 -14.84
C SER A 147 10.04 10.25 -15.08
N ALA A 148 8.74 10.16 -15.33
CA ALA A 148 8.06 8.91 -15.62
C ALA A 148 6.98 9.08 -16.70
N ARG A 149 6.76 8.01 -17.47
CA ARG A 149 5.67 7.97 -18.46
C ARG A 149 4.31 7.91 -17.79
N TYR A 150 4.19 7.15 -16.72
CA TYR A 150 2.97 6.99 -15.92
C TYR A 150 3.22 7.37 -14.47
N LEU A 151 2.26 8.05 -13.87
CA LEU A 151 2.24 8.35 -12.45
C LEU A 151 1.06 7.67 -11.78
N VAL A 152 1.31 6.95 -10.69
CA VAL A 152 0.28 6.25 -9.91
C VAL A 152 0.25 6.77 -8.49
N GLY A 153 -0.89 7.33 -8.08
CA GLY A 153 -1.15 7.71 -6.70
C GLY A 153 -1.70 6.53 -5.89
N ALA A 154 -0.90 6.02 -4.96
CA ALA A 154 -1.28 5.03 -3.95
C ALA A 154 -1.04 5.56 -2.52
N ASP A 155 -1.00 6.88 -2.37
CA ASP A 155 -0.59 7.65 -1.19
C ASP A 155 -1.73 7.93 -0.19
N GLY A 156 -2.88 7.26 -0.39
CA GLY A 156 -3.98 7.22 0.56
C GLY A 156 -4.96 8.40 0.46
N ALA A 157 -5.74 8.62 1.52
CA ALA A 157 -6.85 9.57 1.52
C ALA A 157 -6.41 11.02 1.27
N ASN A 158 -5.23 11.40 1.72
CA ASN A 158 -4.64 12.73 1.53
C ASN A 158 -3.68 12.76 0.34
N SER A 159 -4.04 12.08 -0.75
CA SER A 159 -3.22 11.94 -1.93
C SER A 159 -2.75 13.28 -2.50
N MET A 160 -1.45 13.39 -2.75
CA MET A 160 -0.85 14.50 -3.48
C MET A 160 -1.10 14.36 -4.98
N VAL A 161 -1.11 13.13 -5.49
CA VAL A 161 -1.30 12.85 -6.92
C VAL A 161 -2.71 13.22 -7.39
N ARG A 162 -3.71 13.16 -6.49
CA ARG A 162 -5.09 13.51 -6.81
C ARG A 162 -5.36 15.02 -6.83
N ARG A 163 -4.53 15.82 -6.18
CA ARG A 163 -4.71 17.28 -6.07
C ARG A 163 -4.16 17.99 -7.27
#